data_9d43f1d2100012e6369608729238b322
#
_entry.id   9d43f1d2100012e6369608729238b322
#
_cell.length_a   1.000
_cell.length_b   1.000
_cell.length_c   1.000
_cell.angle_alpha   90.00
_cell.angle_beta   90.00
_cell.angle_gamma   90.00
#
_symmetry.space_group_name_H-M   'P 1'
#
loop_
_entity.id
_entity.type
_entity.pdbx_description
1 polymer ?
#
loop_
_entity_poly.entity_id
_entity_poly.type
_entity_poly.pdbx_seq_one_letter_code
_entity_poly.pdbx_strand_id
1 'polypeptide(L)'
;MIDFRNNVIYNWSGVAGYAGSGNSNEKEPVIMNYVGNYLKLGPSAPDRDDARKAAFMIYKGAEIKMYVQGNHMTEFPAGNVDNWKMIDTSRHDVSARLANPIEMPRISTDASETAYHKILSEAGASLPARDAVDTRIIEHVRKGSGRVPLTMKDVGGWPKLKHDAALKDSDNDGMPDIWENKHGLNSKDSSDNVIDNDGDVYTNIEEFINGTDPIVKDGG
;
A
#
# COMPACT_ATOMS: atom_id res chain seq x y z
N MET A 1 -0.74 -14.67 10.82
CA MET A 1 -1.83 -13.68 10.88
C MET A 1 -1.46 -12.52 9.96
N ILE A 2 -2.44 -11.90 9.33
CA ILE A 2 -2.22 -10.82 8.33
C ILE A 2 -3.18 -9.68 8.66
N ASP A 3 -2.67 -8.46 8.66
CA ASP A 3 -3.48 -7.24 8.73
C ASP A 3 -3.37 -6.50 7.39
N PHE A 4 -4.38 -6.65 6.54
CA PHE A 4 -4.41 -6.09 5.19
C PHE A 4 -5.45 -4.98 5.14
N ARG A 5 -4.96 -3.74 5.33
CA ARG A 5 -5.83 -2.57 5.44
C ARG A 5 -5.34 -1.38 4.63
N ASN A 6 -6.28 -0.53 4.24
CA ASN A 6 -6.05 0.73 3.54
C ASN A 6 -5.18 0.59 2.28
N ASN A 7 -5.34 -0.51 1.54
CA ASN A 7 -4.66 -0.67 0.25
C ASN A 7 -5.55 -0.22 -0.90
N VAL A 8 -4.93 0.23 -1.99
CA VAL A 8 -5.59 0.44 -3.27
C VAL A 8 -5.23 -0.71 -4.21
N ILE A 9 -6.22 -1.47 -4.62
CA ILE A 9 -6.08 -2.58 -5.57
C ILE A 9 -6.72 -2.16 -6.89
N TYR A 10 -5.93 -2.16 -7.95
CA TYR A 10 -6.36 -1.64 -9.23
C TYR A 10 -6.10 -2.60 -10.39
N ASN A 11 -7.07 -2.67 -11.32
CA ASN A 11 -6.91 -3.25 -12.65
C ASN A 11 -6.45 -4.72 -12.66
N TRP A 12 -7.01 -5.56 -11.81
CA TRP A 12 -6.74 -7.00 -11.81
C TRP A 12 -7.38 -7.70 -13.01
N SER A 13 -6.65 -8.66 -13.61
CA SER A 13 -7.12 -9.42 -14.78
C SER A 13 -7.74 -10.78 -14.44
N GLY A 14 -7.51 -11.26 -13.22
CA GLY A 14 -8.06 -12.54 -12.72
C GLY A 14 -8.89 -12.32 -11.48
N VAL A 15 -8.30 -12.46 -10.31
CA VAL A 15 -8.89 -12.15 -9.01
C VAL A 15 -8.05 -11.10 -8.30
N ALA A 16 -8.68 -10.24 -7.51
CA ALA A 16 -7.97 -9.17 -6.81
C ALA A 16 -7.09 -9.71 -5.66
N GLY A 17 -7.50 -10.79 -5.04
CA GLY A 17 -6.75 -11.50 -4.02
C GLY A 17 -7.22 -12.94 -3.87
N TYR A 18 -6.37 -13.81 -3.34
CA TYR A 18 -6.77 -15.18 -3.05
C TYR A 18 -5.93 -15.81 -1.95
N ALA A 19 -6.46 -16.88 -1.35
CA ALA A 19 -5.71 -17.77 -0.48
C ALA A 19 -6.07 -19.23 -0.76
N GLY A 20 -5.10 -20.13 -0.52
CA GLY A 20 -5.20 -21.56 -0.79
C GLY A 20 -4.53 -21.93 -2.11
N SER A 21 -3.91 -23.12 -2.13
CA SER A 21 -3.19 -23.64 -3.30
C SER A 21 -4.06 -24.48 -4.24
N GLY A 22 -5.32 -24.77 -3.85
CA GLY A 22 -6.15 -25.76 -4.53
C GLY A 22 -5.74 -27.21 -4.22
N ASN A 23 -4.67 -27.44 -3.46
CA ASN A 23 -4.22 -28.74 -3.01
C ASN A 23 -4.87 -29.06 -1.64
N SER A 24 -5.73 -30.07 -1.60
CA SER A 24 -6.47 -30.45 -0.40
C SER A 24 -5.62 -31.01 0.76
N ASN A 25 -4.35 -31.27 0.52
CA ASN A 25 -3.45 -31.92 1.47
C ASN A 25 -2.62 -30.92 2.30
N GLU A 26 -2.57 -29.67 1.92
CA GLU A 26 -1.85 -28.60 2.64
C GLU A 26 -2.85 -27.62 3.24
N LYS A 27 -3.02 -27.69 4.55
CA LYS A 27 -3.83 -26.75 5.32
C LYS A 27 -2.92 -25.72 5.95
N GLU A 28 -2.62 -24.65 5.20
CA GLU A 28 -1.99 -23.49 5.82
C GLU A 28 -3.07 -22.55 6.36
N PRO A 29 -3.12 -22.31 7.68
CA PRO A 29 -4.10 -21.41 8.26
C PRO A 29 -3.78 -19.96 7.88
N VAL A 30 -4.71 -19.30 7.20
CA VAL A 30 -4.67 -17.86 6.95
C VAL A 30 -5.70 -17.18 7.84
N ILE A 31 -5.23 -16.36 8.76
CA ILE A 31 -6.08 -15.55 9.63
C ILE A 31 -5.81 -14.08 9.28
N MET A 32 -6.86 -13.34 8.85
CA MET A 32 -6.67 -12.04 8.23
C MET A 32 -7.72 -11.01 8.65
N ASN A 33 -7.29 -9.78 8.93
CA ASN A 33 -8.12 -8.59 8.83
C ASN A 33 -8.02 -8.04 7.40
N TYR A 34 -9.15 -7.91 6.71
CA TYR A 34 -9.24 -7.31 5.38
C TYR A 34 -10.13 -6.06 5.49
N VAL A 35 -9.53 -4.89 5.73
CA VAL A 35 -10.23 -3.71 6.26
C VAL A 35 -9.89 -2.45 5.49
N GLY A 36 -10.91 -1.68 5.12
CA GLY A 36 -10.73 -0.34 4.58
C GLY A 36 -9.98 -0.26 3.25
N ASN A 37 -9.95 -1.36 2.47
CA ASN A 37 -9.30 -1.39 1.17
C ASN A 37 -10.19 -0.77 0.08
N TYR A 38 -9.58 -0.13 -0.89
CA TYR A 38 -10.24 0.43 -2.04
C TYR A 38 -9.91 -0.38 -3.30
N LEU A 39 -10.93 -0.98 -3.92
CA LEU A 39 -10.79 -1.81 -5.11
C LEU A 39 -11.41 -1.08 -6.31
N LYS A 40 -10.62 -0.90 -7.36
CA LYS A 40 -11.03 -0.20 -8.56
C LYS A 40 -10.78 -1.04 -9.79
N LEU A 41 -11.84 -1.35 -10.53
CA LEU A 41 -11.73 -2.01 -11.83
C LEU A 41 -11.00 -1.11 -12.83
N GLY A 42 -10.33 -1.74 -13.77
CA GLY A 42 -9.64 -1.07 -14.85
C GLY A 42 -9.82 -1.80 -16.18
N PRO A 43 -9.13 -1.41 -17.24
CA PRO A 43 -9.31 -1.98 -18.59
C PRO A 43 -8.99 -3.47 -18.71
N SER A 44 -8.21 -4.03 -17.77
CA SER A 44 -7.90 -5.47 -17.74
C SER A 44 -8.86 -6.27 -16.89
N ALA A 45 -9.94 -5.65 -16.39
CA ALA A 45 -10.91 -6.33 -15.55
C ALA A 45 -11.45 -7.59 -16.22
N PRO A 46 -11.61 -8.69 -15.47
CA PRO A 46 -12.10 -9.94 -16.05
C PRO A 46 -13.55 -9.78 -16.58
N ASP A 47 -13.88 -10.49 -17.64
CA ASP A 47 -15.24 -10.47 -18.20
C ASP A 47 -16.27 -11.17 -17.31
N ARG A 48 -15.83 -12.10 -16.49
CA ARG A 48 -16.67 -12.85 -15.57
C ARG A 48 -17.12 -11.99 -14.39
N ASP A 49 -18.42 -11.88 -14.20
CA ASP A 49 -19.05 -11.05 -13.16
C ASP A 49 -18.63 -11.44 -11.73
N ASP A 50 -18.51 -12.75 -11.46
CA ASP A 50 -18.02 -13.25 -10.17
C ASP A 50 -16.59 -12.78 -9.86
N ALA A 51 -15.68 -12.84 -10.83
CA ALA A 51 -14.31 -12.40 -10.67
C ALA A 51 -14.18 -10.88 -10.57
N ARG A 52 -15.05 -10.12 -11.24
CA ARG A 52 -15.12 -8.65 -11.12
C ARG A 52 -15.52 -8.21 -9.72
N LYS A 53 -16.44 -8.95 -9.08
CA LYS A 53 -17.00 -8.64 -7.77
C LYS A 53 -16.23 -9.26 -6.61
N ALA A 54 -15.26 -10.15 -6.88
CA ALA A 54 -14.45 -10.80 -5.86
C ALA A 54 -13.25 -9.95 -5.47
N ALA A 55 -13.29 -9.36 -4.29
CA ALA A 55 -12.11 -8.77 -3.66
C ALA A 55 -11.11 -9.83 -3.19
N PHE A 56 -11.62 -10.99 -2.79
CA PHE A 56 -10.81 -12.10 -2.32
C PHE A 56 -11.51 -13.44 -2.61
N MET A 57 -10.76 -14.38 -3.16
CA MET A 57 -11.25 -15.72 -3.46
C MET A 57 -10.62 -16.75 -2.52
N ILE A 58 -11.45 -17.59 -1.93
CA ILE A 58 -11.00 -18.65 -1.03
C ILE A 58 -11.02 -19.98 -1.79
N TYR A 59 -9.85 -20.59 -1.97
CA TYR A 59 -9.71 -21.90 -2.61
C TYR A 59 -9.76 -23.03 -1.59
N LYS A 60 -10.11 -24.25 -2.07
CA LYS A 60 -10.06 -25.48 -1.26
C LYS A 60 -8.65 -25.71 -0.71
N GLY A 61 -8.56 -26.25 0.50
CA GLY A 61 -7.31 -26.61 1.15
C GLY A 61 -6.76 -25.53 2.09
N ALA A 62 -7.28 -24.30 2.06
CA ALA A 62 -6.91 -23.29 3.04
C ALA A 62 -7.88 -23.27 4.24
N GLU A 63 -7.35 -23.27 5.45
CA GLU A 63 -8.11 -22.90 6.64
C GLU A 63 -8.07 -21.38 6.77
N ILE A 64 -9.15 -20.70 6.35
CA ILE A 64 -9.19 -19.23 6.32
C ILE A 64 -10.18 -18.71 7.34
N LYS A 65 -9.75 -17.74 8.12
CA LYS A 65 -10.59 -16.93 9.01
C LYS A 65 -10.37 -15.47 8.70
N MET A 66 -11.42 -14.76 8.25
CA MET A 66 -11.32 -13.37 7.84
C MET A 66 -12.32 -12.49 8.59
N TYR A 67 -11.84 -11.36 9.06
CA TYR A 67 -12.67 -10.20 9.38
C TYR A 67 -12.64 -9.24 8.20
N VAL A 68 -13.81 -8.87 7.67
CA VAL A 68 -13.93 -8.09 6.44
C VAL A 68 -14.88 -6.92 6.67
N GLN A 69 -14.36 -5.68 6.64
CA GLN A 69 -15.15 -4.49 6.90
C GLN A 69 -14.57 -3.22 6.25
N GLY A 70 -15.44 -2.28 5.88
CA GLY A 70 -15.07 -0.95 5.44
C GLY A 70 -14.39 -0.91 4.06
N ASN A 71 -14.39 -2.02 3.32
CA ASN A 71 -13.84 -2.06 1.98
C ASN A 71 -14.82 -1.44 0.98
N HIS A 72 -14.29 -0.77 -0.02
CA HIS A 72 -15.05 -0.20 -1.13
C HIS A 72 -14.64 -0.82 -2.46
N MET A 73 -15.60 -1.18 -3.29
CA MET A 73 -15.35 -1.63 -4.67
C MET A 73 -16.20 -0.77 -5.61
N THR A 74 -15.57 -0.13 -6.59
CA THR A 74 -16.18 0.88 -7.46
C THR A 74 -17.28 0.20 -8.26
N GLU A 75 -17.77 -0.53 -8.69
CA GLU A 75 -18.85 -1.10 -9.51
C GLU A 75 -19.66 -2.18 -8.77
N PHE A 76 -19.52 -2.24 -7.44
CA PHE A 76 -20.24 -3.23 -6.65
C PHE A 76 -20.92 -2.64 -5.39
N PRO A 77 -21.99 -1.83 -5.54
CA PRO A 77 -22.69 -1.19 -4.42
C PRO A 77 -23.18 -2.18 -3.35
N ALA A 78 -23.65 -3.36 -3.74
CA ALA A 78 -24.12 -4.37 -2.79
C ALA A 78 -22.99 -4.93 -1.92
N GLY A 79 -21.77 -5.02 -2.44
CA GLY A 79 -20.57 -5.38 -1.69
C GLY A 79 -20.14 -4.26 -0.75
N ASN A 80 -20.32 -3.00 -1.13
CA ASN A 80 -20.00 -1.86 -0.27
C ASN A 80 -20.92 -1.80 0.97
N VAL A 81 -22.16 -2.26 0.88
CA VAL A 81 -23.09 -2.36 2.01
C VAL A 81 -22.79 -3.59 2.89
N ASP A 82 -22.51 -4.73 2.28
CA ASP A 82 -22.11 -5.96 2.98
C ASP A 82 -20.81 -6.49 2.34
N ASN A 83 -19.70 -6.16 2.98
CA ASN A 83 -18.37 -6.47 2.44
C ASN A 83 -18.12 -7.97 2.30
N TRP A 84 -18.85 -8.82 3.03
CA TRP A 84 -18.70 -10.27 2.87
C TRP A 84 -19.15 -10.75 1.47
N LYS A 85 -20.01 -10.01 0.78
CA LYS A 85 -20.37 -10.29 -0.62
C LYS A 85 -19.21 -10.14 -1.61
N MET A 86 -18.14 -9.46 -1.22
CA MET A 86 -16.91 -9.37 -2.01
C MET A 86 -15.99 -10.59 -1.82
N ILE A 87 -16.34 -11.51 -0.93
CA ILE A 87 -15.53 -12.71 -0.68
C ILE A 87 -16.16 -13.88 -1.42
N ASP A 88 -15.44 -14.41 -2.39
CA ASP A 88 -15.88 -15.61 -3.10
C ASP A 88 -15.54 -16.86 -2.28
N THR A 89 -16.56 -17.44 -1.68
CA THR A 89 -16.50 -18.68 -0.91
C THR A 89 -17.03 -19.89 -1.68
N SER A 90 -17.34 -19.74 -2.96
CA SER A 90 -17.98 -20.79 -3.77
C SER A 90 -17.17 -22.11 -3.83
N ARG A 91 -15.89 -22.03 -3.49
CA ARG A 91 -14.94 -23.16 -3.50
C ARG A 91 -14.50 -23.60 -2.12
N HIS A 92 -15.10 -23.05 -1.05
CA HIS A 92 -14.75 -23.33 0.33
C HIS A 92 -15.98 -23.38 1.25
N ASP A 93 -15.83 -23.97 2.43
CA ASP A 93 -16.88 -23.99 3.46
C ASP A 93 -16.99 -22.61 4.16
N VAL A 94 -18.20 -22.26 4.58
CA VAL A 94 -18.63 -20.92 5.04
C VAL A 94 -18.08 -20.53 6.43
N SER A 95 -17.32 -21.38 7.09
CA SER A 95 -16.78 -21.16 8.45
C SER A 95 -15.69 -20.08 8.58
N ALA A 96 -15.38 -19.39 7.47
CA ALA A 96 -14.28 -18.44 7.38
C ALA A 96 -14.58 -17.03 7.95
N ARG A 97 -15.84 -16.68 8.18
CA ARG A 97 -16.24 -15.34 8.61
C ARG A 97 -16.01 -15.11 10.10
N LEU A 98 -15.21 -14.11 10.45
CA LEU A 98 -15.06 -13.63 11.82
C LEU A 98 -16.03 -12.47 12.09
N ALA A 99 -16.65 -12.50 13.28
CA ALA A 99 -17.54 -11.43 13.73
C ALA A 99 -16.78 -10.19 14.24
N ASN A 100 -15.57 -10.39 14.75
CA ASN A 100 -14.72 -9.34 15.30
C ASN A 100 -13.34 -9.37 14.64
N PRO A 101 -12.64 -8.23 14.58
CA PRO A 101 -11.27 -8.19 14.08
C PRO A 101 -10.34 -9.02 14.95
N ILE A 102 -9.29 -9.53 14.31
CA ILE A 102 -8.17 -10.15 15.01
C ILE A 102 -7.40 -9.04 15.71
N GLU A 103 -7.02 -9.29 16.95
CA GLU A 103 -6.19 -8.36 17.69
C GLU A 103 -4.79 -8.25 17.05
N MET A 104 -4.41 -7.05 16.69
CA MET A 104 -3.15 -6.68 16.04
C MET A 104 -2.62 -5.41 16.71
N PRO A 105 -1.32 -5.08 16.57
CA PRO A 105 -0.82 -3.77 16.99
C PRO A 105 -1.71 -2.64 16.43
N ARG A 106 -1.94 -1.63 17.23
CA ARG A 106 -2.83 -0.52 16.84
C ARG A 106 -2.23 0.23 15.66
N ILE A 107 -3.00 0.30 14.59
CA ILE A 107 -2.70 1.09 13.40
C ILE A 107 -3.91 1.98 13.13
N SER A 108 -3.68 3.26 12.85
CA SER A 108 -4.76 4.15 12.41
C SER A 108 -5.33 3.62 11.09
N THR A 109 -6.65 3.64 10.98
CA THR A 109 -7.34 3.12 9.80
C THR A 109 -8.24 4.20 9.24
N ASP A 110 -7.98 4.62 8.02
CA ASP A 110 -8.82 5.55 7.30
C ASP A 110 -10.04 4.84 6.68
N ALA A 111 -11.10 5.61 6.42
CA ALA A 111 -12.14 5.14 5.50
C ALA A 111 -11.52 4.86 4.12
N SER A 112 -12.01 3.85 3.41
CA SER A 112 -11.43 3.39 2.14
C SER A 112 -11.25 4.49 1.08
N GLU A 113 -12.20 5.42 0.98
CA GLU A 113 -12.12 6.57 0.08
C GLU A 113 -11.02 7.55 0.51
N THR A 114 -10.88 7.81 1.81
CA THR A 114 -9.81 8.65 2.35
C THR A 114 -8.44 8.01 2.08
N ALA A 115 -8.31 6.70 2.34
CA ALA A 115 -7.10 5.95 2.04
C ALA A 115 -6.76 5.99 0.54
N TYR A 116 -7.77 5.86 -0.35
CA TYR A 116 -7.57 5.99 -1.80
C TYR A 116 -6.94 7.34 -2.17
N HIS A 117 -7.45 8.43 -1.64
CA HIS A 117 -6.93 9.77 -1.96
C HIS A 117 -5.53 10.00 -1.38
N LYS A 118 -5.26 9.57 -0.15
CA LYS A 118 -3.92 9.64 0.46
C LYS A 118 -2.90 8.84 -0.35
N ILE A 119 -3.19 7.58 -0.66
CA ILE A 119 -2.30 6.72 -1.44
C ILE A 119 -1.99 7.34 -2.80
N LEU A 120 -2.98 7.91 -3.50
CA LEU A 120 -2.74 8.55 -4.78
C LEU A 120 -1.90 9.84 -4.67
N SER A 121 -1.90 10.50 -3.53
CA SER A 121 -1.03 11.67 -3.29
C SER A 121 0.39 11.27 -2.89
N GLU A 122 0.57 10.18 -2.16
CA GLU A 122 1.81 9.85 -1.46
C GLU A 122 2.56 8.64 -2.01
N ALA A 123 1.87 7.68 -2.67
CA ALA A 123 2.48 6.45 -3.14
C ALA A 123 3.54 6.65 -4.22
N GLY A 124 4.53 5.75 -4.23
CA GLY A 124 5.69 5.80 -5.11
C GLY A 124 6.82 6.65 -4.53
N ALA A 125 7.89 6.81 -5.28
CA ALA A 125 9.01 7.69 -4.91
C ALA A 125 8.57 9.16 -5.07
N SER A 126 7.92 9.70 -4.05
CA SER A 126 7.32 11.05 -4.08
C SER A 126 8.31 12.16 -3.73
N LEU A 127 9.42 11.85 -3.07
CA LEU A 127 10.44 12.80 -2.65
C LEU A 127 11.72 12.68 -3.47
N PRO A 128 12.36 13.78 -3.88
CA PRO A 128 11.86 15.16 -3.85
C PRO A 128 10.75 15.42 -4.87
N ALA A 129 10.53 14.51 -5.82
CA ALA A 129 9.46 14.59 -6.81
C ALA A 129 9.25 13.21 -7.45
N ARG A 130 7.98 12.84 -7.62
CA ARG A 130 7.59 11.57 -8.24
C ARG A 130 8.12 11.49 -9.67
N ASP A 131 8.69 10.35 -10.04
CA ASP A 131 9.20 10.13 -11.39
C ASP A 131 8.09 9.93 -12.44
N ALA A 132 8.49 9.79 -13.70
CA ALA A 132 7.53 9.63 -14.81
C ALA A 132 6.79 8.29 -14.77
N VAL A 133 7.39 7.23 -14.20
CA VAL A 133 6.77 5.91 -14.09
C VAL A 133 5.68 5.94 -13.05
N ASP A 134 6.00 6.42 -11.85
CA ASP A 134 5.05 6.51 -10.74
C ASP A 134 3.92 7.50 -11.05
N THR A 135 4.26 8.65 -11.65
CA THR A 135 3.24 9.60 -12.12
C THR A 135 2.26 8.96 -13.10
N ARG A 136 2.76 8.17 -14.05
CA ARG A 136 1.92 7.46 -15.02
C ARG A 136 1.04 6.42 -14.34
N ILE A 137 1.57 5.65 -13.40
CA ILE A 137 0.81 4.62 -12.65
C ILE A 137 -0.31 5.27 -11.85
N ILE A 138 -0.02 6.33 -11.11
CA ILE A 138 -1.03 7.09 -10.35
C ILE A 138 -2.13 7.65 -11.26
N GLU A 139 -1.76 8.20 -12.43
CA GLU A 139 -2.74 8.68 -13.41
C GLU A 139 -3.59 7.54 -14.00
N HIS A 140 -3.02 6.36 -14.22
CA HIS A 140 -3.79 5.19 -14.63
C HIS A 140 -4.84 4.81 -13.59
N VAL A 141 -4.45 4.75 -12.32
CA VAL A 141 -5.39 4.47 -11.22
C VAL A 141 -6.47 5.54 -11.14
N ARG A 142 -6.08 6.82 -11.19
CA ARG A 142 -7.03 7.96 -11.12
C ARG A 142 -8.05 7.93 -12.25
N LYS A 143 -7.58 7.75 -13.48
CA LYS A 143 -8.42 7.79 -14.70
C LYS A 143 -9.11 6.47 -15.04
N GLY A 144 -8.80 5.39 -14.37
CA GLY A 144 -9.31 4.06 -14.72
C GLY A 144 -8.78 3.58 -16.07
N SER A 145 -7.50 3.81 -16.35
CA SER A 145 -6.87 3.55 -17.66
C SER A 145 -5.60 2.71 -17.50
N GLY A 146 -4.87 2.49 -18.57
CA GLY A 146 -3.64 1.71 -18.59
C GLY A 146 -3.89 0.22 -18.78
N ARG A 147 -2.82 -0.48 -19.14
CA ARG A 147 -2.80 -1.93 -19.33
C ARG A 147 -1.43 -2.47 -18.91
N VAL A 148 -1.35 -3.77 -18.71
CA VAL A 148 -0.05 -4.44 -18.54
C VAL A 148 0.75 -4.28 -19.84
N PRO A 149 1.94 -3.66 -19.80
CA PRO A 149 2.77 -3.51 -20.99
C PRO A 149 3.38 -4.85 -21.40
N LEU A 150 3.49 -5.12 -22.69
CA LEU A 150 4.20 -6.28 -23.18
C LEU A 150 5.72 -6.07 -23.14
N THR A 151 6.15 -4.83 -23.34
CA THR A 151 7.56 -4.42 -23.31
C THR A 151 7.72 -3.06 -22.65
N MET A 152 8.92 -2.74 -22.20
CA MET A 152 9.23 -1.41 -21.65
C MET A 152 9.00 -0.27 -22.66
N LYS A 153 9.12 -0.56 -23.96
CA LYS A 153 8.89 0.43 -25.03
C LYS A 153 7.43 0.89 -25.07
N ASP A 154 6.48 0.02 -24.71
CA ASP A 154 5.04 0.35 -24.73
C ASP A 154 4.66 1.46 -23.73
N VAL A 155 5.55 1.73 -22.79
CA VAL A 155 5.37 2.71 -21.71
C VAL A 155 6.46 3.80 -21.71
N GLY A 156 7.15 3.98 -22.84
CA GLY A 156 8.16 5.02 -23.00
C GLY A 156 9.59 4.61 -22.67
N GLY A 157 9.84 3.33 -22.33
CA GLY A 157 11.16 2.82 -21.94
C GLY A 157 11.52 3.17 -20.49
N TRP A 158 12.81 3.07 -20.18
CA TRP A 158 13.34 3.47 -18.88
C TRP A 158 13.39 5.00 -18.78
N PRO A 159 12.94 5.61 -17.68
CA PRO A 159 13.04 7.05 -17.50
C PRO A 159 14.52 7.45 -17.42
N LYS A 160 14.83 8.62 -17.98
CA LYS A 160 16.13 9.25 -17.74
C LYS A 160 16.08 9.88 -16.35
N LEU A 161 16.90 9.36 -15.44
CA LEU A 161 17.07 9.97 -14.13
C LEU A 161 17.76 11.34 -14.31
N LYS A 162 17.24 12.34 -13.62
CA LYS A 162 17.90 13.64 -13.53
C LYS A 162 19.04 13.52 -12.53
N HIS A 163 20.17 14.09 -12.89
CA HIS A 163 21.33 14.21 -12.01
C HIS A 163 21.55 15.68 -11.71
N ASP A 164 21.46 16.03 -10.43
CA ASP A 164 21.96 17.30 -9.94
C ASP A 164 23.28 17.04 -9.16
N ALA A 165 24.04 18.09 -8.90
CA ALA A 165 25.19 17.99 -8.04
C ALA A 165 24.71 17.56 -6.65
N ALA A 166 25.43 16.62 -6.02
CA ALA A 166 25.17 16.23 -4.65
C ALA A 166 25.24 17.47 -3.73
N LEU A 167 24.28 17.58 -2.82
CA LEU A 167 24.33 18.60 -1.80
C LEU A 167 25.59 18.37 -0.93
N LYS A 168 26.14 19.46 -0.38
CA LYS A 168 27.29 19.37 0.49
C LYS A 168 26.90 18.67 1.79
N ASP A 169 27.65 17.66 2.16
CA ASP A 169 27.57 16.87 3.37
C ASP A 169 29.02 16.86 3.94
N SER A 170 29.26 17.62 5.01
CA SER A 170 30.62 17.91 5.48
C SER A 170 31.23 16.81 6.33
N ASP A 171 30.43 16.03 7.02
CA ASP A 171 30.83 14.94 7.91
C ASP A 171 30.54 13.54 7.34
N ASN A 172 29.87 13.49 6.18
CA ASN A 172 29.53 12.29 5.42
C ASN A 172 28.62 11.33 6.20
N ASP A 173 27.62 11.85 6.85
CA ASP A 173 26.64 11.07 7.62
C ASP A 173 25.36 10.75 6.84
N GLY A 174 25.23 11.33 5.64
CA GLY A 174 24.09 11.14 4.73
C GLY A 174 23.05 12.26 4.79
N MET A 175 23.21 13.23 5.70
CA MET A 175 22.37 14.41 5.79
C MET A 175 23.11 15.62 5.20
N PRO A 176 22.48 16.41 4.30
CA PRO A 176 23.14 17.60 3.75
C PRO A 176 23.27 18.73 4.77
N ASP A 177 24.43 19.42 4.78
CA ASP A 177 24.71 20.59 5.65
C ASP A 177 23.51 21.59 5.72
N ILE A 178 22.85 21.83 4.57
CA ILE A 178 21.74 22.76 4.51
C ILE A 178 20.51 22.30 5.27
N TRP A 179 20.26 20.99 5.25
CA TRP A 179 19.13 20.39 5.97
C TRP A 179 19.42 20.39 7.48
N GLU A 180 20.61 19.94 7.88
CA GLU A 180 21.03 19.92 9.28
C GLU A 180 20.98 21.31 9.91
N ASN A 181 21.61 22.30 9.25
CA ASN A 181 21.57 23.69 9.74
C ASN A 181 20.16 24.26 9.87
N LYS A 182 19.23 23.86 8.96
CA LYS A 182 17.83 24.28 9.04
C LYS A 182 17.14 23.72 10.28
N HIS A 183 17.48 22.50 10.70
CA HIS A 183 16.86 21.82 11.84
C HIS A 183 17.70 21.91 13.13
N GLY A 184 18.79 22.70 13.13
CA GLY A 184 19.63 22.92 14.31
C GLY A 184 20.56 21.77 14.65
N LEU A 185 20.82 20.87 13.71
CA LEU A 185 21.78 19.79 13.82
C LEU A 185 23.21 20.30 13.50
N ASN A 186 24.22 19.46 13.75
CA ASN A 186 25.62 19.84 13.59
C ASN A 186 26.26 19.19 12.36
N SER A 187 26.32 19.88 11.25
CA SER A 187 26.90 19.42 9.97
C SER A 187 28.41 19.10 9.99
N LYS A 188 28.97 18.87 11.19
CA LYS A 188 30.35 18.43 11.40
C LYS A 188 30.43 17.29 12.41
N ASP A 189 29.33 16.71 12.80
CA ASP A 189 29.22 15.65 13.80
C ASP A 189 28.40 14.48 13.24
N SER A 190 29.07 13.59 12.54
CA SER A 190 28.44 12.42 11.92
C SER A 190 27.75 11.46 12.89
N SER A 191 27.77 11.73 14.19
CA SER A 191 27.10 10.89 15.18
C SER A 191 25.66 11.34 15.48
N ASP A 192 25.25 12.51 15.02
CA ASP A 192 23.91 13.01 15.29
C ASP A 192 22.84 12.44 14.33
N ASN A 193 23.25 11.81 13.22
CA ASN A 193 22.35 11.16 12.30
C ASN A 193 21.52 10.01 12.91
N VAL A 194 22.06 9.32 13.92
CA VAL A 194 21.38 8.20 14.61
C VAL A 194 20.63 8.62 15.86
N ILE A 195 20.58 9.92 16.15
CA ILE A 195 19.84 10.45 17.29
C ILE A 195 18.36 10.61 16.92
N ASP A 196 17.48 10.24 17.82
CA ASP A 196 16.06 10.54 17.81
C ASP A 196 15.84 11.77 18.69
N ASN A 197 15.72 12.95 18.07
CA ASN A 197 15.70 14.21 18.78
C ASN A 197 14.36 14.52 19.47
N ASP A 198 13.24 14.07 18.91
CA ASP A 198 11.91 14.35 19.44
C ASP A 198 11.31 13.16 20.20
N GLY A 199 11.94 11.98 20.11
CA GLY A 199 11.55 10.78 20.84
C GLY A 199 10.33 10.07 20.27
N ASP A 200 10.21 10.03 18.94
CA ASP A 200 9.12 9.36 18.23
C ASP A 200 9.53 8.02 17.60
N VAL A 201 10.80 7.61 17.80
CA VAL A 201 11.43 6.36 17.35
C VAL A 201 12.11 6.47 15.97
N TYR A 202 11.95 7.57 15.25
CA TYR A 202 12.71 7.84 14.03
C TYR A 202 14.01 8.62 14.34
N THR A 203 15.07 8.23 13.70
CA THR A 203 16.36 8.93 13.83
C THR A 203 16.43 10.13 12.88
N ASN A 204 17.33 11.08 13.12
CA ASN A 204 17.48 12.26 12.28
C ASN A 204 17.69 11.93 10.79
N ILE A 205 18.44 10.87 10.47
CA ILE A 205 18.62 10.43 9.09
C ILE A 205 17.31 9.85 8.49
N GLU A 206 16.52 9.14 9.29
CA GLU A 206 15.21 8.62 8.85
C GLU A 206 14.24 9.77 8.60
N GLU A 207 14.24 10.80 9.45
CA GLU A 207 13.49 12.02 9.27
C GLU A 207 13.87 12.74 7.97
N PHE A 208 15.18 12.86 7.70
CA PHE A 208 15.66 13.43 6.44
C PHE A 208 15.14 12.65 5.22
N ILE A 209 15.23 11.32 5.25
CA ILE A 209 14.79 10.45 4.15
C ILE A 209 13.26 10.51 3.97
N ASN A 210 12.52 10.56 5.06
CA ASN A 210 11.06 10.62 5.05
C ASN A 210 10.53 12.03 4.74
N GLY A 211 11.35 13.06 4.85
CA GLY A 211 10.97 14.47 4.67
C GLY A 211 10.13 15.02 5.82
N THR A 212 10.29 14.45 7.00
CA THR A 212 9.66 14.86 8.26
C THR A 212 10.55 15.83 9.04
N ASP A 213 10.13 16.29 10.20
CA ASP A 213 10.85 17.31 10.98
C ASP A 213 11.42 16.69 12.26
N PRO A 214 12.75 16.57 12.43
CA PRO A 214 13.39 15.85 13.53
C PRO A 214 13.18 16.49 14.91
N ILE A 215 12.45 17.57 15.01
CA ILE A 215 12.11 18.25 16.28
C ILE A 215 10.61 18.27 16.56
N VAL A 216 9.81 17.62 15.73
CA VAL A 216 8.34 17.58 15.86
C VAL A 216 7.87 16.14 15.74
N LYS A 217 7.43 15.55 16.86
CA LYS A 217 6.89 14.18 16.87
C LYS A 217 5.85 13.96 15.79
N ASP A 218 6.15 13.07 14.90
CA ASP A 218 5.16 12.55 13.98
C ASP A 218 4.17 11.67 14.75
N GLY A 219 2.89 11.99 14.63
CA GLY A 219 1.84 11.24 15.31
C GLY A 219 1.79 9.79 14.78
N GLY A 220 2.27 8.83 15.56
CA GLY A 220 2.11 7.40 15.31
C GLY A 220 0.63 6.95 15.38
#